data_32d58fa9a4fcf06ff9583c9950f750d1
#
_entry.id   32d58fa9a4fcf06ff9583c9950f750d1
#
_cell.length_a   1.000
_cell.length_b   1.000
_cell.length_c   1.000
_cell.angle_alpha   90.00
_cell.angle_beta   90.00
_cell.angle_gamma   90.00
#
_symmetry.space_group_name_H-M   'P 1'
#
loop_
_entity.id
_entity.type
_entity.pdbx_description
1 polymer ?
#
loop_
_entity_poly.entity_id
_entity_poly.type
_entity_poly.pdbx_seq_one_letter_code
_entity_poly.pdbx_strand_id
1 'polypeptide(L)' 'MRILAFERSWWRLAGAKEREILEVFGMPVTRYYQLLNELIDRPEAAEFEPVLVARLRRQRSRRQRMRSARPD' A
#
# COMPACT_ATOMS: atom_id res chain seq x y z
N MET A 1 7.05 -8.74 -8.38
CA MET A 1 6.13 -7.61 -8.19
C MET A 1 6.84 -6.43 -7.56
N ARG A 2 7.11 -5.41 -8.37
CA ARG A 2 7.90 -4.25 -7.95
C ARG A 2 7.27 -3.46 -6.80
N ILE A 3 5.94 -3.30 -6.84
CA ILE A 3 5.23 -2.54 -5.81
C ILE A 3 5.32 -3.24 -4.45
N LEU A 4 5.15 -4.55 -4.41
CA LEU A 4 5.26 -5.29 -3.14
C LEU A 4 6.69 -5.26 -2.61
N ALA A 5 7.69 -5.39 -3.47
CA ALA A 5 9.09 -5.28 -3.06
C ALA A 5 9.40 -3.90 -2.48
N PHE A 6 8.84 -2.86 -3.10
CA PHE A 6 8.99 -1.49 -2.63
C PHE A 6 8.35 -1.31 -1.25
N GLU A 7 7.13 -1.82 -1.05
CA GLU A 7 6.44 -1.75 0.24
C GLU A 7 7.23 -2.41 1.36
N ARG A 8 7.90 -3.49 1.05
CA ARG A 8 8.70 -4.21 2.04
C ARG A 8 9.87 -3.38 2.53
N SER A 9 10.43 -2.52 1.66
CA SER A 9 11.60 -1.70 1.98
C SER A 9 11.26 -0.40 2.71
N TRP A 10 10.10 0.19 2.44
CA TRP A 10 9.82 1.59 2.82
C TRP A 10 8.76 1.78 3.90
N TRP A 11 8.32 0.72 4.56
CA TRP A 11 7.23 0.81 5.54
C TRP A 11 7.52 1.72 6.74
N ARG A 12 8.79 2.05 7.01
CA ARG A 12 9.19 2.89 8.15
C ARG A 12 9.33 4.37 7.85
N LEU A 13 9.38 4.74 6.57
CA LEU A 13 9.77 6.10 6.17
C LEU A 13 8.71 6.74 5.27
N ALA A 14 7.56 7.09 5.84
CA ALA A 14 6.42 7.55 5.07
C ALA A 14 6.71 8.78 4.20
N GLY A 15 7.40 9.79 4.75
CA GLY A 15 7.71 11.00 3.98
C GLY A 15 8.66 10.78 2.83
N ALA A 16 9.71 10.00 3.07
CA ALA A 16 10.66 9.62 2.02
C ALA A 16 10.01 8.70 1.00
N LYS A 17 9.06 7.89 1.44
CA LYS A 17 8.34 6.95 0.58
C LYS A 17 7.59 7.67 -0.53
N GLU A 18 6.90 8.75 -0.22
CA GLU A 18 6.14 9.50 -1.23
C GLU A 18 7.04 10.04 -2.33
N ARG A 19 8.20 10.55 -1.96
CA ARG A 19 9.18 11.06 -2.92
C ARG A 19 9.72 9.94 -3.80
N GLU A 20 10.04 8.80 -3.18
CA GLU A 20 10.56 7.64 -3.90
C GLU A 20 9.53 7.06 -4.86
N ILE A 21 8.26 7.06 -4.48
CA ILE A 21 7.20 6.59 -5.38
C ILE A 21 7.24 7.37 -6.69
N LEU A 22 7.35 8.68 -6.60
CA LEU A 22 7.41 9.51 -7.79
C LEU A 22 8.66 9.23 -8.62
N GLU A 23 9.81 9.10 -7.97
CA GLU A 23 11.07 8.86 -8.66
C GLU A 23 11.16 7.46 -9.27
N VAL A 24 10.75 6.43 -8.53
CA VAL A 24 10.89 5.04 -8.98
C VAL A 24 9.81 4.64 -9.98
N PHE A 25 8.56 5.04 -9.72
CA PHE A 25 7.44 4.61 -10.54
C PHE A 25 6.92 5.67 -11.49
N GLY A 26 7.35 6.94 -11.33
CA GLY A 26 6.93 8.02 -12.22
C GLY A 26 5.44 8.34 -12.14
N MET A 27 4.82 8.11 -10.98
CA MET A 27 3.39 8.34 -10.81
C MET A 27 3.12 9.08 -9.49
N PRO A 28 2.00 9.80 -9.39
CA PRO A 28 1.62 10.42 -8.13
C PRO A 28 1.22 9.38 -7.09
N VAL A 29 1.35 9.75 -5.81
CA VAL A 29 1.08 8.88 -4.68
C VAL A 29 -0.33 8.29 -4.74
N THR A 30 -1.32 9.09 -5.10
CA THR A 30 -2.70 8.63 -5.21
C THR A 30 -2.84 7.45 -6.17
N ARG A 31 -2.20 7.57 -7.33
CA ARG A 31 -2.23 6.50 -8.33
C ARG A 31 -1.51 5.24 -7.83
N TYR A 32 -0.38 5.43 -7.17
CA TYR A 32 0.38 4.33 -6.59
C TYR A 32 -0.50 3.52 -5.61
N TYR A 33 -1.18 4.20 -4.71
CA TYR A 33 -2.01 3.50 -3.71
C TYR A 33 -3.25 2.85 -4.32
N GLN A 34 -3.79 3.40 -5.40
CA GLN A 34 -4.86 2.73 -6.15
C GLN A 34 -4.38 1.38 -6.69
N LEU A 35 -3.20 1.38 -7.29
CA LEU A 35 -2.61 0.14 -7.83
C LEU A 35 -2.26 -0.83 -6.71
N LEU A 36 -1.73 -0.35 -5.60
CA LEU A 36 -1.42 -1.19 -4.45
C LEU A 36 -2.67 -1.85 -3.90
N ASN A 37 -3.76 -1.11 -3.75
CA ASN A 37 -5.02 -1.66 -3.24
C ASN A 37 -5.56 -2.75 -4.17
N GLU A 38 -5.50 -2.56 -5.47
CA GLU A 38 -5.90 -3.59 -6.42
C GLU A 38 -5.00 -4.82 -6.30
N LEU A 39 -3.70 -4.61 -6.14
CA LEU A 39 -2.72 -5.68 -6.07
C LEU A 39 -2.91 -6.56 -4.85
N ILE A 40 -3.11 -5.96 -3.67
CA ILE A 40 -3.23 -6.75 -2.44
C ILE A 40 -4.53 -7.53 -2.34
N ASP A 41 -5.49 -7.27 -3.22
CA ASP A 41 -6.72 -8.05 -3.29
C ASP A 41 -6.58 -9.25 -4.23
N ARG A 42 -5.48 -9.37 -4.95
CA ARG A 42 -5.25 -10.51 -5.84
C ARG A 42 -4.71 -11.71 -5.06
N PRO A 43 -5.22 -12.92 -5.33
CA PRO A 43 -4.71 -14.13 -4.66
C PRO A 43 -3.22 -14.35 -4.89
N GLU A 44 -2.71 -14.02 -6.08
CA GLU A 44 -1.30 -14.20 -6.42
C GLU A 44 -0.39 -13.37 -5.50
N ALA A 45 -0.83 -12.16 -5.14
CA ALA A 45 -0.06 -11.30 -4.24
C ALA A 45 0.04 -11.92 -2.85
N ALA A 46 -1.06 -12.48 -2.35
CA ALA A 46 -1.08 -13.15 -1.05
C ALA A 46 -0.21 -14.40 -1.04
N GLU A 47 -0.13 -15.11 -2.15
CA GLU A 47 0.76 -16.27 -2.27
C GLU A 47 2.22 -15.84 -2.29
N PHE A 48 2.52 -14.73 -2.98
CA PHE A 48 3.90 -14.24 -3.15
C PHE A 48 4.44 -13.63 -1.85
N GLU A 49 3.65 -12.83 -1.17
CA GLU A 49 4.06 -12.13 0.06
C GLU A 49 2.93 -12.16 1.10
N PRO A 50 2.68 -13.33 1.71
CA PRO A 50 1.49 -13.49 2.58
C PRO A 50 1.50 -12.57 3.81
N VAL A 51 2.63 -12.41 4.47
CA VAL A 51 2.73 -11.59 5.68
C VAL A 51 2.56 -10.12 5.33
N LEU A 52 3.23 -9.67 4.29
CA LEU A 52 3.16 -8.28 3.84
C LEU A 52 1.75 -7.91 3.40
N VAL A 53 1.13 -8.75 2.58
CA VAL A 53 -0.22 -8.50 2.07
C VAL A 53 -1.23 -8.47 3.21
N ALA A 54 -1.12 -9.38 4.18
CA ALA A 54 -1.99 -9.39 5.35
C ALA A 54 -1.87 -8.09 6.14
N ARG A 55 -0.64 -7.61 6.34
CA ARG A 55 -0.40 -6.35 7.05
C ARG A 55 -0.98 -5.16 6.29
N LEU A 56 -0.79 -5.11 4.97
CA LEU A 56 -1.30 -4.02 4.15
C LEU A 56 -2.83 -3.99 4.14
N ARG A 57 -3.47 -5.17 4.11
CA ARG A 57 -4.92 -5.27 4.20
C ARG A 57 -5.43 -4.77 5.55
N ARG A 58 -4.74 -5.10 6.63
CA ARG A 58 -5.11 -4.60 7.97
C ARG A 58 -4.98 -3.09 8.06
N GLN A 59 -3.92 -2.52 7.49
CA GLN A 59 -3.73 -1.07 7.48
C GLN A 59 -4.83 -0.37 6.69
N ARG A 60 -5.21 -0.94 5.55
CA ARG A 60 -6.29 -0.40 4.74
C ARG A 60 -7.62 -0.44 5.48
N SER A 61 -7.93 -1.56 6.13
CA SER A 61 -9.16 -1.71 6.91
C SER A 61 -9.23 -0.73 8.06
N ARG A 62 -8.10 -0.49 8.73
CA ARG A 62 -8.00 0.48 9.81
C ARG A 62 -8.30 1.88 9.31
N ARG A 63 -7.76 2.26 8.16
CA ARG A 63 -8.03 3.57 7.56
C ARG A 63 -9.51 3.72 7.19
N GLN A 64 -10.10 2.69 6.63
CA GLN A 64 -11.51 2.71 6.27
C GLN A 64 -12.40 2.84 7.49
N ARG A 65 -12.09 2.13 8.56
CA ARG A 65 -12.84 2.25 9.82
C ARG A 65 -12.74 3.64 10.43
N MET A 66 -11.56 4.25 10.37
CA MET A 66 -11.37 5.61 10.85
C MET A 66 -12.19 6.61 10.06
N ARG A 67 -12.29 6.44 8.75
CA ARG A 67 -13.13 7.29 7.90
C ARG A 67 -14.60 7.11 8.22
N SER A 68 -15.04 5.87 8.43
CA SER A 68 -16.43 5.55 8.73
C SER A 68 -16.84 6.06 10.12
N ALA A 69 -15.90 6.14 11.04
CA ALA A 69 -16.17 6.60 12.40
C ALA A 69 -16.26 8.12 12.52
N ARG A 70 -15.89 8.87 11.50
CA ARG A 70 -15.97 10.33 11.53
C ARG A 70 -17.42 10.78 11.50
N PRO A 71 -17.83 11.60 12.47
CA PRO A 71 -19.14 12.23 12.42
C PRO A 71 -19.15 13.27 11.29
N ASP A 72 -20.17 13.25 10.52
CA ASP A 72 -20.32 14.21 9.43
C ASP A 72 -20.94 15.52 9.93
#